data_bc9e4c7d0295b90304699e4e9ee81835
#
_entry.id   bc9e4c7d0295b90304699e4e9ee81835
#
_cell.length_a   1.000
_cell.length_b   1.000
_cell.length_c   1.000
_cell.angle_alpha   90.00
_cell.angle_beta   90.00
_cell.angle_gamma   90.00
#
_symmetry.space_group_name_H-M   'P 1'
#
loop_
_entity.id
_entity.type
_entity.pdbx_description
1 polymer ?
#
loop_
_entity_poly.entity_id
_entity_poly.type
_entity_poly.pdbx_seq_one_letter_code
_entity_poly.pdbx_strand_id
1 'polypeptide(L)'
;MTRLSMLAIAILAAAGFAGSAQALDQKPVLTLELAQKMADACEAAQKAGGWRPINVAIYDDGGNLKVFRRQDNAFLGSIQVAQMKGHTSAVFPFSTRTFAELSFGKDGQPAPIPGLAFIPGVTAFAGGLPVMTAAGQQIGSIGVSGASSDEDEQCAQAGIDAIADMLK
;
A
#
# COMPACT_ATOMS: atom_id res chain seq x y z
N MET A 1 77.03 36.70 19.38
CA MET A 1 75.88 36.61 20.27
C MET A 1 74.63 36.71 19.41
N THR A 2 74.19 35.59 18.91
CA THR A 2 73.07 35.47 17.89
C THR A 2 71.86 34.84 18.56
N ARG A 3 70.79 35.60 18.65
CA ARG A 3 69.49 35.09 19.19
C ARG A 3 68.72 34.45 18.09
N LEU A 4 68.59 33.14 18.19
CA LEU A 4 67.66 32.36 17.33
C LEU A 4 66.24 32.52 17.85
N SER A 5 65.38 33.15 17.09
CA SER A 5 63.94 33.21 17.37
C SER A 5 63.30 31.96 16.75
N MET A 6 62.79 31.07 17.58
CA MET A 6 61.94 29.93 17.15
C MET A 6 60.53 30.43 16.91
N LEU A 7 60.10 30.44 15.65
CA LEU A 7 58.70 30.67 15.27
C LEU A 7 57.95 29.32 15.35
N ALA A 8 57.15 29.17 16.38
CA ALA A 8 56.26 28.01 16.50
C ALA A 8 55.02 28.25 15.59
N ILE A 9 54.90 27.52 14.51
CA ILE A 9 53.70 27.49 13.67
C ILE A 9 52.70 26.53 14.28
N ALA A 10 51.66 27.06 14.88
CA ALA A 10 50.50 26.30 15.36
C ALA A 10 49.59 25.98 14.16
N ILE A 11 49.64 24.78 13.67
CA ILE A 11 48.66 24.26 12.66
C ILE A 11 47.39 23.91 13.41
N LEU A 12 46.38 24.77 13.33
CA LEU A 12 45.02 24.48 13.80
C LEU A 12 44.36 23.53 12.79
N ALA A 13 44.34 22.24 13.13
CA ALA A 13 43.55 21.24 12.38
C ALA A 13 42.08 21.51 12.66
N ALA A 14 41.40 22.22 11.77
CA ALA A 14 39.96 22.31 11.73
C ALA A 14 39.40 20.94 11.27
N ALA A 15 39.10 20.07 12.23
CA ALA A 15 38.32 18.87 11.99
C ALA A 15 36.90 19.30 11.63
N GLY A 16 36.63 19.40 10.31
CA GLY A 16 35.29 19.63 9.81
C GLY A 16 34.41 18.46 10.20
N PHE A 17 33.52 18.62 11.15
CA PHE A 17 32.37 17.76 11.34
C PHE A 17 31.48 17.91 10.11
N ALA A 18 31.73 17.11 9.08
CA ALA A 18 30.75 16.83 8.05
C ALA A 18 29.65 15.97 8.68
N GLY A 19 28.81 16.56 9.51
CA GLY A 19 27.55 15.97 9.89
C GLY A 19 26.74 15.81 8.59
N SER A 20 26.56 14.57 8.12
CA SER A 20 25.59 14.28 7.09
C SER A 20 24.23 14.73 7.63
N ALA A 21 23.78 15.91 7.19
CA ALA A 21 22.42 16.34 7.39
C ALA A 21 21.53 15.42 6.56
N GLN A 22 21.13 14.29 7.12
CA GLN A 22 20.11 13.42 6.55
C GLN A 22 18.77 14.08 6.86
N ALA A 23 18.40 15.04 6.03
CA ALA A 23 17.24 15.89 6.28
C ALA A 23 15.91 15.20 6.01
N LEU A 24 15.92 14.09 5.23
CA LEU A 24 14.71 13.36 4.82
C LEU A 24 15.02 11.87 4.75
N ASP A 25 14.12 11.06 5.32
CA ASP A 25 14.11 9.62 5.10
C ASP A 25 13.66 9.30 3.67
N GLN A 26 14.34 8.36 3.03
CA GLN A 26 13.92 7.86 1.72
C GLN A 26 12.84 6.79 1.93
N LYS A 27 11.67 7.01 1.34
CA LYS A 27 10.55 6.07 1.40
C LYS A 27 10.33 5.45 0.02
N PRO A 28 10.23 4.11 -0.10
CA PRO A 28 9.82 3.47 -1.34
C PRO A 28 8.38 3.88 -1.68
N VAL A 29 8.11 4.09 -2.95
CA VAL A 29 6.80 4.51 -3.44
C VAL A 29 6.26 3.53 -4.47
N LEU A 30 4.96 3.29 -4.48
CA LEU A 30 4.28 2.55 -5.52
C LEU A 30 4.25 3.40 -6.79
N THR A 31 5.06 3.06 -7.80
CA THR A 31 5.07 3.78 -9.08
C THR A 31 3.82 3.49 -9.90
N LEU A 32 3.50 4.34 -10.88
CA LEU A 32 2.39 4.09 -11.81
C LEU A 32 2.60 2.80 -12.61
N GLU A 33 3.83 2.49 -13.01
CA GLU A 33 4.18 1.27 -13.72
C GLU A 33 3.85 0.02 -12.89
N LEU A 34 4.24 -0.02 -11.62
CA LEU A 34 3.93 -1.13 -10.72
C LEU A 34 2.42 -1.26 -10.48
N ALA A 35 1.73 -0.14 -10.29
CA ALA A 35 0.28 -0.12 -10.13
C ALA A 35 -0.44 -0.66 -11.38
N GLN A 36 0.03 -0.32 -12.57
CA GLN A 36 -0.52 -0.87 -13.83
C GLN A 36 -0.27 -2.37 -13.94
N LYS A 37 0.94 -2.85 -13.61
CA LYS A 37 1.29 -4.27 -13.59
C LYS A 37 0.42 -5.06 -12.61
N MET A 38 0.13 -4.50 -11.44
CA MET A 38 -0.82 -5.09 -10.49
C MET A 38 -2.22 -5.23 -11.09
N ALA A 39 -2.72 -4.18 -11.73
CA ALA A 39 -4.04 -4.21 -12.37
C ALA A 39 -4.11 -5.24 -13.50
N ASP A 40 -3.05 -5.33 -14.34
CA ASP A 40 -2.96 -6.32 -15.43
C ASP A 40 -3.03 -7.76 -14.89
N ALA A 41 -2.29 -8.06 -13.82
CA ALA A 41 -2.26 -9.39 -13.21
C ALA A 41 -3.60 -9.75 -12.55
N CYS A 42 -4.24 -8.81 -11.85
CA CYS A 42 -5.57 -9.00 -11.27
C CYS A 42 -6.60 -9.31 -12.38
N GLU A 43 -6.62 -8.54 -13.47
CA GLU A 43 -7.53 -8.79 -14.60
C GLU A 43 -7.23 -10.13 -15.30
N ALA A 44 -5.96 -10.53 -15.38
CA ALA A 44 -5.58 -11.85 -15.91
C ALA A 44 -6.10 -12.98 -15.01
N ALA A 45 -5.97 -12.84 -13.68
CA ALA A 45 -6.51 -13.81 -12.71
C ALA A 45 -8.03 -13.90 -12.79
N GLN A 46 -8.73 -12.77 -12.90
CA GLN A 46 -10.19 -12.74 -13.10
C GLN A 46 -10.61 -13.54 -14.34
N LYS A 47 -9.93 -13.34 -15.48
CA LYS A 47 -10.22 -14.05 -16.72
C LYS A 47 -9.94 -15.55 -16.58
N ALA A 48 -8.82 -15.92 -16.00
CA ALA A 48 -8.42 -17.32 -15.79
C ALA A 48 -9.40 -18.07 -14.87
N GLY A 49 -9.91 -17.39 -13.83
CA GLY A 49 -10.91 -17.92 -12.90
C GLY A 49 -12.33 -17.95 -13.45
N GLY A 50 -12.60 -17.31 -14.58
CA GLY A 50 -13.95 -17.20 -15.14
C GLY A 50 -14.89 -16.39 -14.24
N TRP A 51 -14.34 -15.50 -13.41
CA TRP A 51 -15.12 -14.70 -12.47
C TRP A 51 -15.88 -13.59 -13.17
N ARG A 52 -16.84 -13.01 -12.47
CA ARG A 52 -17.59 -11.85 -12.99
C ARG A 52 -16.65 -10.68 -13.30
N PRO A 53 -17.04 -9.80 -14.25
CA PRO A 53 -16.31 -8.57 -14.49
C PRO A 53 -16.15 -7.70 -13.23
N ILE A 54 -14.98 -7.12 -13.08
CA ILE A 54 -14.53 -6.41 -11.87
C ILE A 54 -14.18 -4.96 -12.14
N ASN A 55 -14.08 -4.20 -11.05
CA ASN A 55 -13.40 -2.91 -10.98
C ASN A 55 -12.17 -3.08 -10.09
N VAL A 56 -11.07 -2.45 -10.48
CA VAL A 56 -9.80 -2.43 -9.75
C VAL A 56 -9.43 -0.99 -9.43
N ALA A 57 -9.16 -0.70 -8.15
CA ALA A 57 -8.72 0.61 -7.67
C ALA A 57 -7.40 0.45 -6.90
N ILE A 58 -6.34 1.16 -7.32
CA ILE A 58 -5.02 1.10 -6.69
C ILE A 58 -4.67 2.49 -6.16
N TYR A 59 -4.24 2.55 -4.92
CA TYR A 59 -3.92 3.76 -4.17
C TYR A 59 -2.44 3.79 -3.82
N ASP A 60 -1.89 4.99 -3.71
CA ASP A 60 -0.57 5.20 -3.11
C ASP A 60 -0.66 5.18 -1.57
N ASP A 61 0.46 5.34 -0.91
CA ASP A 61 0.59 5.36 0.54
C ASP A 61 0.03 6.64 1.22
N GLY A 62 -0.36 7.63 0.42
CA GLY A 62 -1.10 8.81 0.86
C GLY A 62 -2.62 8.64 0.77
N GLY A 63 -3.11 7.47 0.32
CA GLY A 63 -4.53 7.23 0.09
C GLY A 63 -5.08 7.92 -1.17
N ASN A 64 -4.20 8.33 -2.10
CA ASN A 64 -4.62 8.93 -3.36
C ASN A 64 -4.79 7.86 -4.44
N LEU A 65 -5.89 7.93 -5.20
CA LEU A 65 -6.16 7.02 -6.30
C LEU A 65 -5.09 7.17 -7.40
N LYS A 66 -4.37 6.11 -7.69
CA LYS A 66 -3.30 6.07 -8.69
C LYS A 66 -3.74 5.40 -10.00
N VAL A 67 -4.47 4.29 -9.91
CA VAL A 67 -5.06 3.57 -11.05
C VAL A 67 -6.49 3.18 -10.72
N PHE A 68 -7.39 3.39 -11.67
CA PHE A 68 -8.72 2.82 -11.65
C PHE A 68 -9.01 2.17 -12.99
N ARG A 69 -9.46 0.91 -12.97
CA ARG A 69 -9.92 0.20 -14.16
C ARG A 69 -11.29 -0.37 -13.92
N ARG A 70 -12.16 -0.20 -14.91
CA ARG A 70 -13.49 -0.79 -14.95
C ARG A 70 -13.61 -1.69 -16.15
N GLN A 71 -13.88 -2.96 -15.93
CA GLN A 71 -14.20 -3.88 -17.01
C GLN A 71 -15.62 -3.65 -17.54
N ASP A 72 -15.83 -3.95 -18.82
CA ASP A 72 -17.16 -3.94 -19.42
C ASP A 72 -18.09 -4.90 -18.66
N ASN A 73 -19.34 -4.49 -18.47
CA ASN A 73 -20.37 -5.24 -17.75
C ASN A 73 -20.11 -5.45 -16.24
N ALA A 74 -19.09 -4.82 -15.65
CA ALA A 74 -18.96 -4.78 -14.20
C ALA A 74 -20.14 -4.01 -13.57
N PHE A 75 -20.58 -4.44 -12.38
CA PHE A 75 -21.69 -3.80 -11.69
C PHE A 75 -21.42 -2.31 -11.43
N LEU A 76 -22.42 -1.47 -11.62
CA LEU A 76 -22.29 -0.04 -11.36
C LEU A 76 -21.92 0.24 -9.89
N GLY A 77 -22.59 -0.43 -8.96
CA GLY A 77 -22.31 -0.27 -7.52
C GLY A 77 -20.90 -0.70 -7.12
N SER A 78 -20.29 -1.67 -7.85
CA SER A 78 -18.95 -2.15 -7.54
C SER A 78 -17.85 -1.14 -7.90
N ILE A 79 -18.14 -0.08 -8.65
CA ILE A 79 -17.22 1.04 -8.89
C ILE A 79 -16.81 1.68 -7.56
N GLN A 80 -17.79 2.13 -6.78
CA GLN A 80 -17.55 2.75 -5.49
C GLN A 80 -16.99 1.75 -4.48
N VAL A 81 -17.49 0.51 -4.50
CA VAL A 81 -17.04 -0.54 -3.57
C VAL A 81 -15.55 -0.87 -3.78
N ALA A 82 -15.06 -0.99 -5.02
CA ALA A 82 -13.64 -1.21 -5.30
C ALA A 82 -12.79 -0.06 -4.74
N GLN A 83 -13.24 1.17 -4.94
CA GLN A 83 -12.56 2.36 -4.40
C GLN A 83 -12.56 2.36 -2.88
N MET A 84 -13.68 2.08 -2.22
CA MET A 84 -13.77 1.99 -0.76
C MET A 84 -12.87 0.90 -0.20
N LYS A 85 -12.83 -0.29 -0.81
CA LYS A 85 -11.93 -1.39 -0.40
C LYS A 85 -10.47 -0.97 -0.49
N GLY A 86 -10.06 -0.40 -1.63
CA GLY A 86 -8.70 0.09 -1.81
C GLY A 86 -8.35 1.20 -0.83
N HIS A 87 -9.20 2.21 -0.69
CA HIS A 87 -8.99 3.31 0.24
C HIS A 87 -8.92 2.82 1.70
N THR A 88 -9.80 1.91 2.12
CA THR A 88 -9.76 1.34 3.47
C THR A 88 -8.40 0.71 3.76
N SER A 89 -7.87 -0.13 2.84
CA SER A 89 -6.56 -0.75 3.00
C SER A 89 -5.38 0.22 2.79
N ALA A 90 -5.60 1.40 2.18
CA ALA A 90 -4.58 2.45 2.10
C ALA A 90 -4.39 3.17 3.44
N VAL A 91 -5.49 3.47 4.12
CA VAL A 91 -5.47 4.25 5.38
C VAL A 91 -5.39 3.39 6.65
N PHE A 92 -5.70 2.09 6.53
CA PHE A 92 -5.52 1.09 7.59
C PHE A 92 -4.62 -0.02 7.06
N PRO A 93 -3.46 -0.34 7.70
CA PRO A 93 -2.43 -1.22 7.14
C PRO A 93 -2.80 -2.72 7.27
N PHE A 94 -4.03 -3.08 6.92
CA PHE A 94 -4.53 -4.46 6.91
C PHE A 94 -5.63 -4.65 5.87
N SER A 95 -5.96 -5.91 5.58
CA SER A 95 -6.98 -6.24 4.60
C SER A 95 -8.38 -5.81 5.04
N THR A 96 -9.27 -5.55 4.08
CA THR A 96 -10.69 -5.30 4.40
C THR A 96 -11.38 -6.53 4.97
N ARG A 97 -10.83 -7.75 4.80
CA ARG A 97 -11.25 -8.95 5.51
C ARG A 97 -10.95 -8.84 7.01
N THR A 98 -9.71 -8.47 7.37
CA THR A 98 -9.34 -8.20 8.76
C THR A 98 -10.19 -7.07 9.35
N PHE A 99 -10.47 -6.05 8.55
CA PHE A 99 -11.34 -4.95 8.96
C PHE A 99 -12.77 -5.46 9.31
N ALA A 100 -13.29 -6.41 8.52
CA ALA A 100 -14.58 -7.06 8.82
C ALA A 100 -14.53 -7.90 10.10
N GLU A 101 -13.48 -8.69 10.29
CA GLU A 101 -13.28 -9.51 11.49
C GLU A 101 -13.20 -8.64 12.76
N LEU A 102 -12.50 -7.52 12.70
CA LEU A 102 -12.44 -6.56 13.80
C LEU A 102 -13.78 -5.89 14.07
N SER A 103 -14.58 -5.66 13.03
CA SER A 103 -15.87 -4.96 13.12
C SER A 103 -17.02 -5.84 13.58
N PHE A 104 -17.03 -7.11 13.15
CA PHE A 104 -18.19 -8.01 13.31
C PHE A 104 -17.87 -9.28 14.09
N GLY A 105 -16.60 -9.53 14.40
CA GLY A 105 -16.13 -10.77 15.01
C GLY A 105 -15.77 -11.84 13.99
N LYS A 106 -15.27 -12.96 14.48
CA LYS A 106 -14.83 -14.11 13.68
C LYS A 106 -15.12 -15.41 14.43
N ASP A 107 -15.57 -16.44 13.71
CA ASP A 107 -15.77 -17.80 14.22
C ASP A 107 -16.61 -17.84 15.52
N GLY A 108 -17.66 -17.04 15.61
CA GLY A 108 -18.54 -16.92 16.77
C GLY A 108 -17.96 -16.09 17.93
N GLN A 109 -16.77 -15.53 17.78
CA GLN A 109 -16.21 -14.59 18.75
C GLN A 109 -16.76 -13.18 18.52
N PRO A 110 -16.99 -12.40 19.61
CA PRO A 110 -17.49 -11.04 19.48
C PRO A 110 -16.50 -10.12 18.76
N ALA A 111 -17.03 -9.07 18.15
CA ALA A 111 -16.22 -8.05 17.47
C ALA A 111 -15.27 -7.35 18.45
N PRO A 112 -13.94 -7.32 18.18
CA PRO A 112 -13.00 -6.56 19.01
C PRO A 112 -13.26 -5.05 18.98
N ILE A 113 -13.70 -4.52 17.83
CA ILE A 113 -13.90 -3.06 17.60
C ILE A 113 -15.20 -2.86 16.80
N PRO A 114 -16.39 -3.04 17.38
CA PRO A 114 -17.65 -3.03 16.62
C PRO A 114 -17.98 -1.66 15.97
N GLY A 115 -17.41 -0.57 16.48
CA GLY A 115 -17.59 0.77 15.89
C GLY A 115 -16.81 1.00 14.59
N LEU A 116 -15.85 0.16 14.26
CA LEU A 116 -14.93 0.35 13.14
C LEU A 116 -15.65 0.43 11.78
N ALA A 117 -16.67 -0.41 11.56
CA ALA A 117 -17.44 -0.43 10.32
C ALA A 117 -18.30 0.83 10.08
N PHE A 118 -18.48 1.67 11.09
CA PHE A 118 -19.28 2.90 11.00
C PHE A 118 -18.43 4.15 10.67
N ILE A 119 -17.12 4.01 10.48
CA ILE A 119 -16.27 5.10 10.03
C ILE A 119 -16.67 5.46 8.59
N PRO A 120 -16.97 6.74 8.29
CA PRO A 120 -17.34 7.14 6.94
C PRO A 120 -16.25 6.84 5.91
N GLY A 121 -16.62 6.28 4.75
CA GLY A 121 -15.70 6.00 3.65
C GLY A 121 -14.92 4.70 3.75
N VAL A 122 -15.15 3.89 4.78
CA VAL A 122 -14.55 2.54 4.90
C VAL A 122 -15.52 1.44 4.47
N THR A 123 -14.97 0.26 4.22
CA THR A 123 -15.76 -0.94 3.94
C THR A 123 -15.20 -2.15 4.68
N ALA A 124 -16.11 -3.01 5.18
CA ALA A 124 -15.80 -4.13 6.04
C ALA A 124 -16.20 -5.47 5.38
N PHE A 125 -15.64 -5.77 4.21
CA PHE A 125 -15.70 -7.08 3.55
C PHE A 125 -14.57 -7.24 2.53
N ALA A 126 -14.12 -8.48 2.32
CA ALA A 126 -12.89 -8.81 1.63
C ALA A 126 -12.80 -8.28 0.18
N GLY A 127 -11.57 -8.04 -0.28
CA GLY A 127 -11.21 -7.57 -1.62
C GLY A 127 -10.35 -6.31 -1.62
N GLY A 128 -10.01 -5.76 -0.44
CA GLY A 128 -9.01 -4.70 -0.29
C GLY A 128 -7.77 -5.24 0.43
N LEU A 129 -6.58 -4.99 -0.12
CA LEU A 129 -5.30 -5.43 0.44
C LEU A 129 -4.28 -4.28 0.47
N PRO A 130 -3.50 -4.13 1.56
CA PRO A 130 -2.37 -3.21 1.58
C PRO A 130 -1.20 -3.78 0.76
N VAL A 131 -0.41 -2.92 0.13
CA VAL A 131 0.84 -3.28 -0.53
C VAL A 131 1.98 -2.98 0.42
N MET A 132 2.63 -4.03 0.91
CA MET A 132 3.69 -3.97 1.92
C MET A 132 5.03 -4.36 1.33
N THR A 133 6.09 -3.65 1.67
CA THR A 133 7.46 -4.11 1.39
C THR A 133 7.87 -5.23 2.36
N ALA A 134 8.92 -5.98 2.05
CA ALA A 134 9.48 -7.00 2.95
C ALA A 134 9.93 -6.41 4.30
N ALA A 135 10.29 -5.12 4.34
CA ALA A 135 10.60 -4.39 5.56
C ALA A 135 9.36 -3.99 6.38
N GLY A 136 8.14 -4.36 5.94
CA GLY A 136 6.90 -4.01 6.61
C GLY A 136 6.42 -2.58 6.39
N GLN A 137 6.95 -1.88 5.40
CA GLN A 137 6.52 -0.53 5.05
C GLN A 137 5.38 -0.59 4.03
N GLN A 138 4.27 0.08 4.32
CA GLN A 138 3.18 0.22 3.36
C GLN A 138 3.52 1.26 2.30
N ILE A 139 3.33 0.90 1.03
CA ILE A 139 3.57 1.76 -0.13
C ILE A 139 2.33 2.04 -0.96
N GLY A 140 1.20 1.44 -0.59
CA GLY A 140 -0.08 1.61 -1.27
C GLY A 140 -1.08 0.52 -0.92
N SER A 141 -2.10 0.39 -1.75
CA SER A 141 -3.13 -0.65 -1.61
C SER A 141 -3.81 -0.95 -2.94
N ILE A 142 -4.54 -2.07 -2.98
CA ILE A 142 -5.41 -2.46 -4.09
C ILE A 142 -6.78 -2.82 -3.55
N GLY A 143 -7.84 -2.36 -4.22
CA GLY A 143 -9.23 -2.74 -3.95
C GLY A 143 -9.88 -3.28 -5.20
N VAL A 144 -10.58 -4.40 -5.07
CA VAL A 144 -11.27 -5.09 -6.16
C VAL A 144 -12.72 -5.32 -5.78
N SER A 145 -13.63 -5.16 -6.76
CA SER A 145 -15.04 -5.43 -6.57
C SER A 145 -15.76 -5.76 -7.89
N GLY A 146 -16.66 -6.74 -7.84
CA GLY A 146 -17.48 -7.15 -8.99
C GLY A 146 -17.79 -8.64 -9.00
N ALA A 147 -16.90 -9.45 -8.47
CA ALA A 147 -17.08 -10.90 -8.27
C ALA A 147 -17.57 -11.19 -6.84
N SER A 148 -17.35 -12.39 -6.30
CA SER A 148 -17.52 -12.64 -4.87
C SER A 148 -16.39 -11.98 -4.07
N SER A 149 -16.60 -11.74 -2.79
CA SER A 149 -15.58 -11.10 -1.95
C SER A 149 -14.26 -11.89 -1.90
N ASP A 150 -14.33 -13.22 -1.96
CA ASP A 150 -13.15 -14.09 -1.97
C ASP A 150 -12.41 -14.02 -3.32
N GLU A 151 -13.14 -13.99 -4.44
CA GLU A 151 -12.58 -13.81 -5.78
C GLU A 151 -11.98 -12.42 -5.95
N ASP A 152 -12.63 -11.37 -5.43
CA ASP A 152 -12.12 -10.02 -5.40
C ASP A 152 -10.77 -9.95 -4.66
N GLU A 153 -10.66 -10.62 -3.50
CA GLU A 153 -9.41 -10.65 -2.71
C GLU A 153 -8.32 -11.48 -3.40
N GLN A 154 -8.66 -12.62 -4.03
CA GLN A 154 -7.73 -13.41 -4.82
C GLN A 154 -7.18 -12.61 -6.00
N CYS A 155 -8.02 -11.83 -6.68
CA CYS A 155 -7.60 -10.92 -7.75
C CYS A 155 -6.65 -9.84 -7.22
N ALA A 156 -6.98 -9.22 -6.09
CA ALA A 156 -6.10 -8.24 -5.45
C ALA A 156 -4.74 -8.86 -5.09
N GLN A 157 -4.73 -10.08 -4.54
CA GLN A 157 -3.51 -10.81 -4.21
C GLN A 157 -2.67 -11.11 -5.44
N ALA A 158 -3.27 -11.56 -6.55
CA ALA A 158 -2.57 -11.80 -7.81
C ALA A 158 -1.88 -10.52 -8.33
N GLY A 159 -2.51 -9.36 -8.12
CA GLY A 159 -1.90 -8.07 -8.41
C GLY A 159 -0.63 -7.82 -7.60
N ILE A 160 -0.67 -8.05 -6.28
CA ILE A 160 0.48 -7.89 -5.38
C ILE A 160 1.58 -8.90 -5.73
N ASP A 161 1.23 -10.15 -5.98
CA ASP A 161 2.18 -11.22 -6.31
C ASP A 161 2.98 -10.90 -7.59
N ALA A 162 2.35 -10.23 -8.56
CA ALA A 162 3.01 -9.82 -9.80
C ALA A 162 4.15 -8.82 -9.62
N ILE A 163 4.19 -8.13 -8.49
CA ILE A 163 5.25 -7.16 -8.14
C ILE A 163 6.10 -7.61 -6.94
N ALA A 164 5.92 -8.83 -6.45
CA ALA A 164 6.56 -9.31 -5.23
C ALA A 164 8.10 -9.17 -5.22
N ASP A 165 8.75 -9.35 -6.38
CA ASP A 165 10.21 -9.18 -6.49
C ASP A 165 10.68 -7.73 -6.30
N MET A 166 9.82 -6.75 -6.52
CA MET A 166 10.09 -5.33 -6.32
C MET A 166 9.75 -4.84 -4.92
N LEU A 167 9.15 -5.70 -4.08
CA LEU A 167 8.79 -5.38 -2.69
C LEU A 167 9.87 -5.80 -1.67
N LYS A 168 11.01 -6.32 -2.16
CA LYS A 168 12.14 -6.83 -1.35
C LYS A 168 12.98 -5.70 -0.77
#